data_8df886953bdc3b9623d92fe8e6d07aac
#
_entry.id   8df886953bdc3b9623d92fe8e6d07aac
#
_cell.length_a   1.000
_cell.length_b   1.000
_cell.length_c   1.000
_cell.angle_alpha   90.00
_cell.angle_beta   90.00
_cell.angle_gamma   90.00
#
_symmetry.space_group_name_H-M   'P 1'
#
loop_
_entity.id
_entity.type
_entity.pdbx_description
1 polymer ?
#
loop_
_entity_poly.entity_id
_entity_poly.type
_entity_poly.pdbx_seq_one_letter_code
_entity_poly.pdbx_strand_id
1 'polypeptide(L)'
;MKTDDFDYYLPEELIAQVPLEHREESRLLVLDKNNGNMIDDKFYDIVNYLNKGDILVLNDTKVMPARLIGEKEDTGAVIEVLLLKNINKDNWECLVKPAKRVKEDTIVSFGNGKLKAKCTKIGEDGIREFTFIYDGIFYEILDELGTMPLPPYIKVKLDDKDRYQTVYAKNIGSAAAPTAGLHFTKELLKEIENKGITICYVTLHVGLGTFRPVAVSDVTKHKMHSEFYSMTKEVADTLNKAKLEGRNIVAVGTTTTRTLETIMNKYNTFKECSGWTDIFIYPGYEFKGIDGLITNFHLPKSTLVMLVSAFASKEIILNAYKHAVEDKYRFFSFGDAMFIHK
;
A
#
# COMPACT_ATOMS: atom_id res chain seq x y z
N MET A 1 -23.20 6.47 8.14
CA MET A 1 -22.69 6.12 6.79
C MET A 1 -22.48 4.62 6.77
N LYS A 2 -23.02 3.94 5.77
CA LYS A 2 -22.95 2.48 5.66
C LYS A 2 -21.85 2.05 4.71
N THR A 3 -21.27 0.88 4.94
CA THR A 3 -20.29 0.28 4.03
C THR A 3 -20.87 0.05 2.64
N ASP A 4 -22.16 -0.31 2.56
CA ASP A 4 -22.87 -0.48 1.28
C ASP A 4 -23.04 0.83 0.49
N ASP A 5 -22.89 2.00 1.10
CA ASP A 5 -22.91 3.29 0.39
C ASP A 5 -21.71 3.45 -0.57
N PHE A 6 -20.70 2.58 -0.46
CA PHE A 6 -19.49 2.53 -1.29
C PHE A 6 -19.43 1.29 -2.18
N ASP A 7 -20.60 0.68 -2.41
CA ASP A 7 -20.71 -0.44 -3.34
C ASP A 7 -20.83 0.05 -4.78
N TYR A 8 -20.25 -0.69 -5.70
CA TYR A 8 -20.41 -0.50 -7.13
C TYR A 8 -20.19 -1.84 -7.84
N TYR A 9 -20.77 -1.99 -9.01
CA TYR A 9 -20.60 -3.19 -9.81
C TYR A 9 -19.20 -3.25 -10.40
N LEU A 10 -18.46 -4.31 -10.11
CA LEU A 10 -17.12 -4.57 -10.67
C LEU A 10 -17.07 -5.99 -11.24
N PRO A 11 -17.01 -6.16 -12.57
CA PRO A 11 -16.79 -7.45 -13.22
C PRO A 11 -15.44 -8.05 -12.81
N GLU A 12 -15.40 -9.36 -12.51
CA GLU A 12 -14.18 -10.04 -12.06
C GLU A 12 -13.04 -9.99 -13.11
N GLU A 13 -13.41 -10.00 -14.38
CA GLU A 13 -12.48 -9.93 -15.53
C GLU A 13 -11.71 -8.61 -15.61
N LEU A 14 -12.19 -7.54 -14.98
CA LEU A 14 -11.49 -6.26 -14.91
C LEU A 14 -10.41 -6.23 -13.82
N ILE A 15 -10.38 -7.20 -12.92
CA ILE A 15 -9.36 -7.30 -11.88
C ILE A 15 -8.06 -7.83 -12.50
N ALA A 16 -7.07 -6.96 -12.63
CA ALA A 16 -5.80 -7.28 -13.26
C ALA A 16 -5.02 -8.35 -12.49
N GLN A 17 -4.70 -9.46 -13.17
CA GLN A 17 -3.95 -10.58 -12.58
C GLN A 17 -2.45 -10.47 -12.81
N VAL A 18 -2.03 -9.75 -13.87
CA VAL A 18 -0.63 -9.56 -14.26
C VAL A 18 -0.36 -8.08 -14.58
N PRO A 19 0.86 -7.58 -14.30
CA PRO A 19 1.25 -6.24 -14.71
C PRO A 19 1.37 -6.16 -16.25
N LEU A 20 1.25 -4.96 -16.79
CA LEU A 20 1.62 -4.68 -18.19
C LEU A 20 3.14 -4.85 -18.35
N GLU A 21 3.59 -5.17 -19.55
CA GLU A 21 5.02 -5.27 -19.87
C GLU A 21 5.72 -3.93 -19.60
N HIS A 22 5.17 -2.85 -20.14
CA HIS A 22 5.58 -1.47 -19.87
C HIS A 22 4.59 -0.85 -18.85
N ARG A 23 5.04 -0.68 -17.61
CA ARG A 23 4.18 -0.28 -16.50
C ARG A 23 3.61 1.14 -16.65
N GLU A 24 4.32 2.01 -17.33
CA GLU A 24 3.93 3.39 -17.65
C GLU A 24 2.87 3.49 -18.76
N GLU A 25 2.61 2.40 -19.50
CA GLU A 25 1.57 2.36 -20.53
C GLU A 25 0.17 2.06 -19.99
N SER A 26 0.02 1.88 -18.68
CA SER A 26 -1.29 1.77 -18.06
C SER A 26 -2.16 3.00 -18.38
N ARG A 27 -3.47 2.83 -18.37
CA ARG A 27 -4.39 3.96 -18.55
C ARG A 27 -4.36 4.87 -17.32
N LEU A 28 -4.63 6.13 -17.54
CA LEU A 28 -4.76 7.17 -16.53
C LEU A 28 -6.12 7.84 -16.68
N LEU A 29 -6.96 7.77 -15.64
CA LEU A 29 -8.15 8.61 -15.56
C LEU A 29 -7.82 9.87 -14.77
N VAL A 30 -7.78 11.01 -15.44
CA VAL A 30 -7.58 12.33 -14.81
C VAL A 30 -8.94 12.87 -14.39
N LEU A 31 -9.11 13.15 -13.10
CA LEU A 31 -10.38 13.52 -12.48
C LEU A 31 -10.27 14.86 -11.77
N ASP A 32 -11.03 15.86 -12.21
CA ASP A 32 -11.24 17.11 -11.46
C ASP A 32 -12.18 16.86 -10.27
N LYS A 33 -11.67 17.01 -9.06
CA LYS A 33 -12.43 16.73 -7.83
C LYS A 33 -13.54 17.73 -7.53
N ASN A 34 -13.53 18.90 -8.19
CA ASN A 34 -14.51 19.96 -7.92
C ASN A 34 -15.76 19.82 -8.78
N ASN A 35 -15.60 19.40 -10.04
CA ASN A 35 -16.69 19.36 -11.02
C ASN A 35 -16.95 17.96 -11.60
N GLY A 36 -16.07 16.97 -11.34
CA GLY A 36 -16.20 15.62 -11.82
C GLY A 36 -15.84 15.41 -13.30
N ASN A 37 -15.21 16.39 -13.95
CA ASN A 37 -14.74 16.23 -15.32
C ASN A 37 -13.64 15.17 -15.38
N MET A 38 -13.68 14.34 -16.41
CA MET A 38 -12.77 13.22 -16.63
C MET A 38 -12.08 13.32 -17.97
N ILE A 39 -10.81 12.94 -17.99
CA ILE A 39 -9.98 12.80 -19.20
C ILE A 39 -9.35 11.40 -19.15
N ASP A 40 -9.52 10.64 -20.23
CA ASP A 40 -8.86 9.33 -20.42
C ASP A 40 -7.52 9.53 -21.12
N ASP A 41 -6.44 9.03 -20.52
CA ASP A 41 -5.08 9.21 -21.02
C ASP A 41 -4.21 7.97 -20.69
N LYS A 42 -2.92 8.08 -20.91
CA LYS A 42 -1.89 7.09 -20.51
C LYS A 42 -1.09 7.59 -19.32
N PHE A 43 -0.57 6.66 -18.51
CA PHE A 43 0.13 7.06 -17.29
C PHE A 43 1.42 7.83 -17.57
N TYR A 44 2.13 7.55 -18.65
CA TYR A 44 3.31 8.33 -19.04
C TYR A 44 3.00 9.81 -19.30
N ASP A 45 1.75 10.15 -19.63
CA ASP A 45 1.29 11.54 -19.82
C ASP A 45 1.03 12.28 -18.49
N ILE A 46 1.18 11.63 -17.34
CA ILE A 46 1.02 12.27 -16.01
C ILE A 46 1.86 13.53 -15.88
N VAL A 47 3.01 13.56 -16.53
CA VAL A 47 3.90 14.74 -16.57
C VAL A 47 3.19 15.99 -17.08
N ASN A 48 2.21 15.85 -17.99
CA ASN A 48 1.45 16.97 -18.56
C ASN A 48 0.49 17.61 -17.55
N TYR A 49 0.04 16.85 -16.55
CA TYR A 49 -0.92 17.26 -15.52
C TYR A 49 -0.27 17.80 -14.25
N LEU A 50 1.03 17.62 -14.09
CA LEU A 50 1.81 18.18 -12.97
C LEU A 50 2.40 19.55 -13.37
N ASN A 51 2.43 20.49 -12.45
CA ASN A 51 2.95 21.83 -12.71
C ASN A 51 4.39 21.98 -12.18
N LYS A 52 5.18 22.82 -12.87
CA LYS A 52 6.50 23.20 -12.35
C LYS A 52 6.37 23.77 -10.93
N GLY A 53 7.16 23.22 -10.03
CA GLY A 53 7.15 23.60 -8.61
C GLY A 53 6.28 22.70 -7.73
N ASP A 54 5.40 21.86 -8.29
CA ASP A 54 4.67 20.85 -7.51
C ASP A 54 5.63 19.90 -6.79
N ILE A 55 5.15 19.31 -5.71
CA ILE A 55 5.88 18.27 -4.98
C ILE A 55 5.17 16.93 -5.19
N LEU A 56 5.88 15.94 -5.73
CA LEU A 56 5.40 14.58 -5.86
C LEU A 56 5.95 13.74 -4.71
N VAL A 57 5.08 13.21 -3.86
CA VAL A 57 5.48 12.41 -2.70
C VAL A 57 5.16 10.94 -2.94
N LEU A 58 6.17 10.08 -2.80
CA LEU A 58 6.11 8.65 -3.04
C LEU A 58 6.42 7.86 -1.76
N ASN A 59 5.93 6.62 -1.69
CA ASN A 59 6.26 5.71 -0.59
C ASN A 59 7.39 4.75 -1.03
N ASP A 60 8.56 4.88 -0.43
CA ASP A 60 9.78 4.14 -0.77
C ASP A 60 9.91 2.78 -0.05
N THR A 61 8.82 2.31 0.54
CA THR A 61 8.83 1.01 1.20
C THR A 61 9.18 -0.11 0.21
N LYS A 62 9.95 -1.09 0.70
CA LYS A 62 10.31 -2.30 -0.05
C LYS A 62 9.59 -3.50 0.54
N VAL A 63 8.91 -4.26 -0.32
CA VAL A 63 8.26 -5.51 0.07
C VAL A 63 9.31 -6.55 0.39
N MET A 64 9.14 -7.23 1.50
CA MET A 64 9.99 -8.36 1.89
C MET A 64 9.34 -9.68 1.48
N PRO A 65 10.11 -10.74 1.22
CA PRO A 65 9.59 -12.07 0.93
C PRO A 65 9.04 -12.71 2.22
N ALA A 66 7.96 -12.13 2.72
CA ALA A 66 7.42 -12.38 4.06
C ALA A 66 6.68 -13.71 4.22
N ARG A 67 6.39 -14.43 3.12
CA ARG A 67 5.68 -15.72 3.16
C ARG A 67 6.67 -16.87 3.19
N LEU A 68 6.66 -17.62 4.28
CA LEU A 68 7.51 -18.79 4.51
C LEU A 68 6.65 -20.06 4.56
N ILE A 69 7.13 -21.13 3.92
CA ILE A 69 6.56 -22.46 4.03
C ILE A 69 7.56 -23.35 4.78
N GLY A 70 7.14 -23.91 5.89
CA GLY A 70 7.97 -24.77 6.72
C GLY A 70 7.22 -25.96 7.26
N GLU A 71 7.89 -26.75 8.08
CA GLU A 71 7.35 -27.96 8.69
C GLU A 71 7.50 -27.88 10.21
N LYS A 72 6.48 -28.35 10.94
CA LYS A 72 6.60 -28.56 12.39
C LYS A 72 7.65 -29.61 12.67
N GLU A 73 8.57 -29.31 13.57
CA GLU A 73 9.66 -30.23 13.90
C GLU A 73 9.17 -31.57 14.52
N ASP A 74 8.06 -31.54 15.26
CA ASP A 74 7.53 -32.72 15.95
C ASP A 74 6.69 -33.65 15.05
N THR A 75 6.00 -33.10 14.03
CA THR A 75 5.01 -33.88 13.25
C THR A 75 5.24 -33.85 11.75
N GLY A 76 6.16 -33.01 11.24
CA GLY A 76 6.36 -32.79 9.80
C GLY A 76 5.17 -32.08 9.11
N ALA A 77 4.20 -31.58 9.88
CA ALA A 77 3.04 -30.90 9.29
C ALA A 77 3.45 -29.59 8.64
N VAL A 78 3.05 -29.40 7.38
CA VAL A 78 3.32 -28.17 6.63
C VAL A 78 2.57 -26.99 7.24
N ILE A 79 3.30 -25.89 7.47
CA ILE A 79 2.81 -24.65 8.05
C ILE A 79 3.25 -23.48 7.15
N GLU A 80 2.29 -22.66 6.73
CA GLU A 80 2.57 -21.35 6.15
C GLU A 80 2.68 -20.31 7.27
N VAL A 81 3.76 -19.56 7.29
CA VAL A 81 3.99 -18.44 8.20
C VAL A 81 4.22 -17.18 7.39
N LEU A 82 3.39 -16.19 7.62
CA LEU A 82 3.44 -14.90 6.93
C LEU A 82 3.78 -13.80 7.93
N LEU A 83 4.96 -13.21 7.80
CA LEU A 83 5.44 -12.13 8.66
C LEU A 83 4.57 -10.88 8.46
N LEU A 84 4.07 -10.30 9.55
CA LEU A 84 3.22 -9.11 9.53
C LEU A 84 3.90 -7.87 10.11
N LYS A 85 4.45 -8.02 11.32
CA LYS A 85 5.00 -6.91 12.09
C LYS A 85 6.20 -7.38 12.90
N ASN A 86 7.32 -6.67 12.75
CA ASN A 86 8.44 -6.84 13.66
C ASN A 86 8.10 -6.20 15.01
N ILE A 87 8.14 -6.97 16.08
CA ILE A 87 7.90 -6.51 17.45
C ILE A 87 9.21 -5.95 18.03
N ASN A 88 10.26 -6.75 17.93
CA ASN A 88 11.62 -6.38 18.27
C ASN A 88 12.59 -7.43 17.70
N LYS A 89 13.76 -7.01 17.21
CA LYS A 89 14.81 -7.90 16.67
C LYS A 89 14.24 -9.13 15.95
N ASP A 90 14.25 -10.27 16.64
CA ASP A 90 13.89 -11.58 16.11
C ASP A 90 12.44 -11.99 16.41
N ASN A 91 11.68 -11.12 17.10
CA ASN A 91 10.28 -11.39 17.45
C ASN A 91 9.33 -10.73 16.45
N TRP A 92 8.45 -11.55 15.89
CA TRP A 92 7.51 -11.13 14.87
C TRP A 92 6.09 -11.59 15.16
N GLU A 93 5.14 -10.71 14.89
CA GLU A 93 3.74 -11.08 14.73
C GLU A 93 3.55 -11.65 13.32
N CYS A 94 2.94 -12.82 13.23
CA CYS A 94 2.77 -13.57 11.99
C CYS A 94 1.34 -14.09 11.85
N LEU A 95 0.85 -14.17 10.60
CA LEU A 95 -0.35 -14.93 10.27
C LEU A 95 0.04 -16.36 9.90
N VAL A 96 -0.64 -17.35 10.47
CA VAL A 96 -0.27 -18.75 10.33
C VAL A 96 -1.40 -19.59 9.74
N LYS A 97 -1.07 -20.49 8.83
CA LYS A 97 -2.01 -21.46 8.24
C LYS A 97 -1.40 -22.88 8.19
N PRO A 98 -2.11 -23.88 8.68
CA PRO A 98 -3.32 -23.82 9.51
C PRO A 98 -3.02 -23.47 10.97
N ALA A 99 -3.59 -22.38 11.48
CA ALA A 99 -3.30 -21.82 12.80
C ALA A 99 -3.58 -22.79 13.97
N LYS A 100 -4.58 -23.67 13.83
CA LYS A 100 -4.96 -24.65 14.85
C LYS A 100 -3.84 -25.66 15.17
N ARG A 101 -2.88 -25.84 14.25
CA ARG A 101 -1.74 -26.77 14.41
C ARG A 101 -0.55 -26.14 15.14
N VAL A 102 -0.55 -24.81 15.32
CA VAL A 102 0.55 -24.08 15.96
C VAL A 102 0.09 -23.56 17.31
N LYS A 103 0.62 -24.17 18.36
CA LYS A 103 0.41 -23.82 19.77
C LYS A 103 1.66 -23.15 20.32
N GLU A 104 1.60 -22.63 21.55
CA GLU A 104 2.79 -22.16 22.24
C GLU A 104 3.85 -23.25 22.29
N ASP A 105 5.11 -22.86 22.23
CA ASP A 105 6.30 -23.70 22.12
C ASP A 105 6.43 -24.53 20.83
N THR A 106 5.45 -24.49 19.92
CA THR A 106 5.61 -25.12 18.60
C THR A 106 6.78 -24.50 17.85
N ILE A 107 7.66 -25.36 17.31
CA ILE A 107 8.76 -24.94 16.44
C ILE A 107 8.43 -25.33 15.00
N VAL A 108 8.53 -24.36 14.10
CA VAL A 108 8.42 -24.53 12.64
C VAL A 108 9.80 -24.32 12.04
N SER A 109 10.24 -25.28 11.23
CA SER A 109 11.55 -25.28 10.56
C SER A 109 11.38 -24.97 9.08
N PHE A 110 12.24 -24.13 8.54
CA PHE A 110 12.27 -23.69 7.14
C PHE A 110 13.65 -23.97 6.54
N GLY A 111 13.70 -24.33 5.25
CA GLY A 111 14.94 -24.50 4.52
C GLY A 111 15.88 -25.53 5.19
N ASN A 112 15.35 -26.71 5.54
CA ASN A 112 16.10 -27.77 6.22
C ASN A 112 16.78 -27.31 7.51
N GLY A 113 16.12 -26.47 8.30
CA GLY A 113 16.64 -26.00 9.59
C GLY A 113 17.48 -24.72 9.53
N LYS A 114 17.66 -24.12 8.35
CA LYS A 114 18.39 -22.85 8.18
C LYS A 114 17.72 -21.69 8.92
N LEU A 115 16.39 -21.71 9.01
CA LEU A 115 15.58 -20.79 9.79
C LEU A 115 14.57 -21.61 10.62
N LYS A 116 14.43 -21.25 11.90
CA LYS A 116 13.39 -21.84 12.78
C LYS A 116 12.58 -20.72 13.39
N ALA A 117 11.31 -20.98 13.65
CA ALA A 117 10.41 -20.07 14.35
C ALA A 117 9.74 -20.77 15.52
N LYS A 118 9.97 -20.30 16.74
CA LYS A 118 9.33 -20.78 17.95
C LYS A 118 8.12 -19.92 18.29
N CYS A 119 6.92 -20.49 18.34
CA CYS A 119 5.71 -19.80 18.74
C CYS A 119 5.76 -19.44 20.23
N THR A 120 5.71 -18.16 20.53
CA THR A 120 5.78 -17.63 21.91
C THR A 120 4.43 -17.17 22.45
N LYS A 121 3.45 -16.89 21.55
CA LYS A 121 2.12 -16.45 21.96
C LYS A 121 1.07 -16.73 20.90
N ILE A 122 -0.13 -17.05 21.33
CA ILE A 122 -1.30 -17.24 20.49
C ILE A 122 -2.14 -15.96 20.50
N GLY A 123 -2.39 -15.40 19.31
CA GLY A 123 -3.34 -14.31 19.06
C GLY A 123 -4.64 -14.83 18.43
N GLU A 124 -5.54 -13.89 18.17
CA GLU A 124 -6.82 -14.14 17.48
C GLU A 124 -6.62 -14.30 15.96
N ASP A 125 -7.62 -14.81 15.25
CA ASP A 125 -7.70 -14.86 13.77
C ASP A 125 -6.47 -15.47 13.06
N GLY A 126 -5.82 -16.42 13.69
CA GLY A 126 -4.64 -17.08 13.12
C GLY A 126 -3.32 -16.35 13.38
N ILE A 127 -3.35 -15.29 14.14
CA ILE A 127 -2.14 -14.56 14.56
C ILE A 127 -1.35 -15.38 15.57
N ARG A 128 -0.02 -15.34 15.43
CA ARG A 128 0.96 -15.91 16.36
C ARG A 128 2.14 -14.96 16.51
N GLU A 129 2.72 -14.90 17.70
CA GLU A 129 4.02 -14.29 17.88
C GLU A 129 5.10 -15.39 17.83
N PHE A 130 6.15 -15.14 17.04
CA PHE A 130 7.27 -16.05 16.90
C PHE A 130 8.57 -15.37 17.27
N THR A 131 9.47 -16.11 17.91
CA THR A 131 10.89 -15.79 17.97
C THR A 131 11.60 -16.59 16.89
N PHE A 132 12.25 -15.92 15.95
CA PHE A 132 13.05 -16.55 14.90
C PHE A 132 14.45 -16.88 15.42
N ILE A 133 14.94 -18.04 15.02
CA ILE A 133 16.24 -18.60 15.41
C ILE A 133 16.97 -18.93 14.10
N TYR A 134 18.13 -18.32 13.90
CA TYR A 134 18.93 -18.44 12.68
C TYR A 134 20.38 -18.04 12.95
N ASP A 135 21.27 -18.36 12.01
CA ASP A 135 22.64 -17.90 11.98
C ASP A 135 22.86 -17.03 10.72
N GLY A 136 23.46 -15.85 10.89
CA GLY A 136 23.70 -14.89 9.81
C GLY A 136 22.73 -13.69 9.78
N ILE A 137 22.36 -13.23 8.58
CA ILE A 137 21.53 -12.04 8.38
C ILE A 137 20.09 -12.46 8.04
N PHE A 138 19.14 -12.10 8.89
CA PHE A 138 17.72 -12.50 8.76
C PHE A 138 17.12 -12.21 7.39
N TYR A 139 17.35 -11.01 6.86
CA TYR A 139 16.78 -10.60 5.57
C TYR A 139 17.37 -11.36 4.37
N GLU A 140 18.64 -11.77 4.44
CA GLU A 140 19.25 -12.62 3.40
C GLU A 140 18.64 -14.01 3.42
N ILE A 141 18.38 -14.55 4.61
CA ILE A 141 17.69 -15.84 4.76
C ILE A 141 16.25 -15.76 4.27
N LEU A 142 15.55 -14.65 4.53
CA LEU A 142 14.21 -14.42 3.99
C LEU A 142 14.22 -14.32 2.46
N ASP A 143 15.19 -13.67 1.86
CA ASP A 143 15.33 -13.58 0.39
C ASP A 143 15.52 -14.95 -0.26
N GLU A 144 16.20 -15.86 0.44
CA GLU A 144 16.43 -17.24 -0.03
C GLU A 144 15.19 -18.13 0.14
N LEU A 145 14.57 -18.11 1.33
CA LEU A 145 13.53 -19.06 1.72
C LEU A 145 12.10 -18.56 1.51
N GLY A 146 11.94 -17.25 1.54
CA GLY A 146 10.64 -16.59 1.47
C GLY A 146 10.13 -16.39 0.05
N THR A 147 8.82 -16.19 -0.03
CA THR A 147 8.16 -15.77 -1.26
C THR A 147 7.46 -14.44 -1.05
N MET A 148 7.36 -13.67 -2.15
CA MET A 148 6.65 -12.39 -2.15
C MET A 148 5.17 -12.62 -1.82
N PRO A 149 4.63 -11.97 -0.79
CA PRO A 149 3.22 -12.07 -0.47
C PRO A 149 2.42 -11.24 -1.48
N LEU A 150 1.72 -11.92 -2.37
CA LEU A 150 0.79 -11.25 -3.27
C LEU A 150 -0.58 -11.12 -2.61
N PRO A 151 -1.34 -10.07 -2.93
CA PRO A 151 -2.73 -9.93 -2.51
C PRO A 151 -3.58 -11.15 -2.88
N PRO A 152 -4.60 -11.52 -2.09
CA PRO A 152 -5.36 -12.75 -2.29
C PRO A 152 -6.18 -12.80 -3.60
N TYR A 153 -6.42 -11.66 -4.23
CA TYR A 153 -7.11 -11.57 -5.52
C TYR A 153 -6.18 -11.81 -6.73
N ILE A 154 -4.86 -11.81 -6.54
CA ILE A 154 -3.89 -12.22 -7.57
C ILE A 154 -3.72 -13.74 -7.46
N LYS A 155 -4.28 -14.46 -8.41
CA LYS A 155 -4.28 -15.93 -8.45
C LYS A 155 -3.10 -16.48 -9.28
N VAL A 156 -2.50 -15.63 -10.11
CA VAL A 156 -1.39 -15.98 -11.01
C VAL A 156 -0.06 -15.80 -10.28
N LYS A 157 0.83 -16.78 -10.39
CA LYS A 157 2.19 -16.67 -9.88
C LYS A 157 2.98 -15.71 -10.76
N LEU A 158 3.67 -14.74 -10.15
CA LEU A 158 4.58 -13.87 -10.87
C LEU A 158 5.91 -14.59 -11.11
N ASP A 159 6.36 -14.60 -12.34
CA ASP A 159 7.67 -15.14 -12.72
C ASP A 159 8.80 -14.22 -12.26
N ASP A 160 8.57 -12.91 -12.32
CA ASP A 160 9.50 -11.88 -11.87
C ASP A 160 8.99 -11.18 -10.60
N LYS A 161 9.68 -11.40 -9.48
CA LYS A 161 9.36 -10.81 -8.17
C LYS A 161 9.46 -9.28 -8.16
N ASP A 162 10.33 -8.70 -9.00
CA ASP A 162 10.57 -7.26 -9.07
C ASP A 162 9.40 -6.50 -9.72
N ARG A 163 8.50 -7.23 -10.38
CA ARG A 163 7.26 -6.63 -10.91
C ARG A 163 6.30 -6.16 -9.82
N TYR A 164 6.43 -6.69 -8.59
CA TYR A 164 5.67 -6.24 -7.42
C TYR A 164 6.52 -5.37 -6.48
N GLN A 165 7.46 -4.60 -7.06
CA GLN A 165 8.26 -3.58 -6.38
C GLN A 165 8.24 -2.28 -7.19
N THR A 166 8.28 -1.14 -6.49
CA THR A 166 8.52 0.15 -7.15
C THR A 166 9.99 0.27 -7.54
N VAL A 167 10.29 1.02 -8.60
CA VAL A 167 11.66 1.23 -9.08
C VAL A 167 12.55 2.01 -8.11
N TYR A 168 11.93 2.60 -7.09
CA TYR A 168 12.56 3.39 -6.03
C TYR A 168 12.43 2.75 -4.64
N ALA A 169 12.00 1.49 -4.55
CA ALA A 169 11.88 0.78 -3.28
C ALA A 169 13.21 0.70 -2.55
N LYS A 170 13.25 1.16 -1.30
CA LYS A 170 14.48 1.29 -0.50
C LYS A 170 14.35 0.68 0.89
N ASN A 171 13.35 1.08 1.66
CA ASN A 171 13.20 0.73 3.06
C ASN A 171 12.42 -0.58 3.21
N ILE A 172 13.12 -1.68 3.51
CA ILE A 172 12.52 -3.01 3.64
C ILE A 172 11.66 -3.10 4.91
N GLY A 173 10.52 -3.79 4.83
CA GLY A 173 9.63 -4.00 6.00
C GLY A 173 8.15 -4.12 5.65
N SER A 174 7.78 -4.01 4.38
CA SER A 174 6.40 -4.06 3.93
C SER A 174 5.97 -5.47 3.54
N ALA A 175 4.72 -5.82 3.86
CA ALA A 175 4.08 -7.05 3.39
C ALA A 175 3.37 -6.86 2.03
N ALA A 176 3.24 -5.62 1.54
CA ALA A 176 2.63 -5.32 0.24
C ALA A 176 3.28 -4.08 -0.41
N ALA A 177 3.26 -4.02 -1.74
CA ALA A 177 3.76 -2.88 -2.48
C ALA A 177 2.81 -1.67 -2.40
N PRO A 178 3.33 -0.43 -2.44
CA PRO A 178 2.54 0.77 -2.66
C PRO A 178 2.17 0.85 -4.15
N THR A 179 1.10 0.18 -4.54
CA THR A 179 0.82 -0.22 -5.93
C THR A 179 0.62 0.94 -6.91
N ALA A 180 0.17 2.11 -6.45
CA ALA A 180 0.13 3.31 -7.29
C ALA A 180 1.54 3.76 -7.76
N GLY A 181 2.57 3.40 -7.00
CA GLY A 181 3.97 3.64 -7.38
C GLY A 181 4.50 2.70 -8.45
N LEU A 182 3.81 1.58 -8.72
CA LEU A 182 4.25 0.60 -9.72
C LEU A 182 4.17 1.13 -11.16
N HIS A 183 3.39 2.17 -11.41
CA HIS A 183 3.26 2.80 -12.72
C HIS A 183 4.50 3.60 -13.14
N PHE A 184 5.31 4.05 -12.17
CA PHE A 184 6.49 4.87 -12.45
C PHE A 184 7.67 4.03 -12.92
N THR A 185 8.36 4.52 -13.96
CA THR A 185 9.70 4.10 -14.36
C THR A 185 10.73 5.11 -13.88
N LYS A 186 12.02 4.74 -13.92
CA LYS A 186 13.11 5.68 -13.59
C LYS A 186 13.16 6.82 -14.60
N GLU A 187 12.87 6.53 -15.86
CA GLU A 187 12.83 7.48 -16.97
C GLU A 187 11.73 8.51 -16.75
N LEU A 188 10.50 8.06 -16.45
CA LEU A 188 9.37 8.96 -16.17
C LEU A 188 9.62 9.84 -14.93
N LEU A 189 10.20 9.28 -13.85
CA LEU A 189 10.58 10.08 -12.68
C LEU A 189 11.61 11.15 -13.05
N LYS A 190 12.58 10.83 -13.90
CA LYS A 190 13.57 11.78 -14.38
C LYS A 190 12.97 12.89 -15.25
N GLU A 191 11.99 12.55 -16.08
CA GLU A 191 11.24 13.53 -16.87
C GLU A 191 10.46 14.49 -15.98
N ILE A 192 9.78 13.97 -14.94
CA ILE A 192 9.08 14.77 -13.94
C ILE A 192 10.04 15.73 -13.23
N GLU A 193 11.21 15.27 -12.79
CA GLU A 193 12.24 16.14 -12.18
C GLU A 193 12.72 17.22 -13.16
N ASN A 194 12.96 16.85 -14.42
CA ASN A 194 13.41 17.80 -15.47
C ASN A 194 12.36 18.88 -15.75
N LYS A 195 11.08 18.60 -15.57
CA LYS A 195 9.99 19.60 -15.64
C LYS A 195 10.03 20.59 -14.47
N GLY A 196 10.83 20.33 -13.43
CA GLY A 196 10.98 21.18 -12.25
C GLY A 196 10.01 20.81 -11.13
N ILE A 197 9.56 19.57 -11.07
CA ILE A 197 8.78 19.00 -9.99
C ILE A 197 9.75 18.35 -8.99
N THR A 198 9.56 18.59 -7.71
CA THR A 198 10.40 18.02 -6.65
C THR A 198 9.83 16.67 -6.24
N ILE A 199 10.66 15.63 -6.23
CA ILE A 199 10.27 14.30 -5.77
C ILE A 199 10.73 14.11 -4.32
N CYS A 200 9.81 13.73 -3.44
CA CYS A 200 10.05 13.40 -2.04
C CYS A 200 9.63 11.98 -1.73
N TYR A 201 10.29 11.37 -0.74
CA TYR A 201 10.00 10.00 -0.32
C TYR A 201 9.64 9.96 1.16
N VAL A 202 8.53 9.27 1.47
CA VAL A 202 8.16 8.88 2.82
C VAL A 202 8.14 7.36 2.89
N THR A 203 8.21 6.79 4.09
CA THR A 203 8.07 5.35 4.26
C THR A 203 6.78 5.04 5.01
N LEU A 204 5.97 4.13 4.49
CA LEU A 204 4.91 3.45 5.24
C LEU A 204 4.97 1.97 4.89
N HIS A 205 5.17 1.12 5.90
CA HIS A 205 5.17 -0.32 5.72
C HIS A 205 3.73 -0.85 5.73
N VAL A 206 3.27 -1.28 4.54
CA VAL A 206 1.91 -1.77 4.35
C VAL A 206 1.75 -3.13 5.00
N GLY A 207 0.79 -3.24 5.91
CA GLY A 207 0.39 -4.51 6.51
C GLY A 207 -0.66 -5.24 5.67
N LEU A 208 -0.81 -6.55 5.89
CA LEU A 208 -1.83 -7.36 5.20
C LEU A 208 -3.27 -6.98 5.55
N GLY A 209 -3.46 -6.24 6.62
CA GLY A 209 -4.77 -5.72 7.00
C GLY A 209 -5.45 -4.89 5.92
N THR A 210 -4.65 -4.26 5.05
CA THR A 210 -5.13 -3.47 3.91
C THR A 210 -5.97 -4.29 2.91
N PHE A 211 -5.78 -5.62 2.87
CA PHE A 211 -6.54 -6.53 2.00
C PHE A 211 -7.74 -7.18 2.69
N ARG A 212 -7.98 -6.91 3.97
CA ARG A 212 -9.15 -7.44 4.68
C ARG A 212 -10.38 -6.62 4.31
N PRO A 213 -11.51 -7.27 3.97
CA PRO A 213 -12.77 -6.57 3.75
C PRO A 213 -13.22 -5.83 5.03
N VAL A 214 -13.93 -4.73 4.85
CA VAL A 214 -14.62 -4.06 5.96
C VAL A 214 -15.75 -4.97 6.44
N ALA A 215 -15.64 -5.49 7.67
CA ALA A 215 -16.57 -6.46 8.23
C ALA A 215 -17.79 -5.83 8.94
N VAL A 216 -17.81 -4.51 9.06
CA VAL A 216 -18.88 -3.77 9.77
C VAL A 216 -19.79 -3.05 8.78
N SER A 217 -21.09 -2.96 9.11
CA SER A 217 -22.07 -2.23 8.30
C SER A 217 -21.98 -0.71 8.50
N ASP A 218 -21.59 -0.26 9.67
CA ASP A 218 -21.39 1.15 10.00
C ASP A 218 -19.89 1.50 9.90
N VAL A 219 -19.55 2.34 8.93
CA VAL A 219 -18.18 2.75 8.63
C VAL A 219 -17.46 3.29 9.87
N THR A 220 -18.14 4.05 10.74
CA THR A 220 -17.55 4.66 11.93
C THR A 220 -17.06 3.65 12.98
N LYS A 221 -17.52 2.40 12.89
CA LYS A 221 -17.13 1.30 13.79
C LYS A 221 -15.94 0.48 13.28
N HIS A 222 -15.47 0.76 12.07
CA HIS A 222 -14.32 0.07 11.52
C HIS A 222 -13.04 0.48 12.25
N LYS A 223 -12.22 -0.51 12.62
CA LYS A 223 -10.90 -0.29 13.22
C LYS A 223 -9.83 -0.59 12.18
N MET A 224 -9.06 0.43 11.82
CA MET A 224 -7.92 0.27 10.93
C MET A 224 -6.77 -0.48 11.61
N HIS A 225 -6.03 -1.23 10.82
CA HIS A 225 -4.77 -1.81 11.27
C HIS A 225 -3.70 -0.71 11.40
N SER A 226 -2.86 -0.88 12.40
CA SER A 226 -1.75 0.03 12.64
C SER A 226 -0.58 -0.29 11.71
N GLU A 227 -0.04 0.71 11.01
CA GLU A 227 1.08 0.60 10.07
C GLU A 227 2.18 1.57 10.44
N PHE A 228 3.44 1.12 10.34
CA PHE A 228 4.60 1.96 10.65
C PHE A 228 4.84 2.97 9.54
N TYR A 229 5.08 4.23 9.92
CA TYR A 229 5.48 5.29 8.98
C TYR A 229 6.70 6.06 9.48
N SER A 230 7.41 6.68 8.54
CA SER A 230 8.48 7.65 8.84
C SER A 230 8.58 8.74 7.78
N MET A 231 9.04 9.92 8.23
CA MET A 231 9.37 11.07 7.41
C MET A 231 10.68 11.67 7.90
N THR A 232 11.60 11.99 6.99
CA THR A 232 12.87 12.66 7.30
C THR A 232 12.68 14.16 7.48
N LYS A 233 13.65 14.81 8.14
CA LYS A 233 13.65 16.26 8.31
C LYS A 233 13.66 17.00 6.97
N GLU A 234 14.47 16.55 6.00
CA GLU A 234 14.59 17.16 4.68
C GLU A 234 13.25 17.19 3.94
N VAL A 235 12.51 16.05 3.96
CA VAL A 235 11.19 15.96 3.36
C VAL A 235 10.20 16.88 4.08
N ALA A 236 10.20 16.90 5.40
CA ALA A 236 9.32 17.77 6.18
C ALA A 236 9.56 19.25 5.88
N ASP A 237 10.83 19.69 5.85
CA ASP A 237 11.20 21.06 5.53
C ASP A 237 10.76 21.45 4.09
N THR A 238 10.94 20.53 3.12
CA THR A 238 10.52 20.73 1.73
C THR A 238 9.00 20.89 1.60
N LEU A 239 8.23 20.03 2.27
CA LEU A 239 6.76 20.05 2.23
C LEU A 239 6.21 21.31 2.93
N ASN A 240 6.78 21.70 4.07
CA ASN A 240 6.38 22.94 4.76
C ASN A 240 6.65 24.18 3.89
N LYS A 241 7.81 24.23 3.25
CA LYS A 241 8.15 25.30 2.31
C LYS A 241 7.16 25.35 1.15
N ALA A 242 6.82 24.18 0.56
CA ALA A 242 5.85 24.09 -0.52
C ALA A 242 4.47 24.65 -0.09
N LYS A 243 4.00 24.30 1.13
CA LYS A 243 2.74 24.86 1.66
C LYS A 243 2.78 26.37 1.82
N LEU A 244 3.87 26.91 2.35
CA LEU A 244 4.04 28.37 2.50
C LEU A 244 4.06 29.11 1.17
N GLU A 245 4.59 28.47 0.12
CA GLU A 245 4.68 29.03 -1.24
C GLU A 245 3.42 28.73 -2.07
N GLY A 246 2.41 28.04 -1.55
CA GLY A 246 1.19 27.66 -2.26
C GLY A 246 1.40 26.67 -3.40
N ARG A 247 2.47 25.87 -3.33
CA ARG A 247 2.75 24.78 -4.29
C ARG A 247 1.95 23.54 -3.94
N ASN A 248 1.45 22.83 -4.96
CA ASN A 248 0.68 21.62 -4.72
C ASN A 248 1.55 20.48 -4.21
N ILE A 249 1.00 19.71 -3.28
CA ILE A 249 1.56 18.46 -2.79
C ILE A 249 0.70 17.32 -3.34
N VAL A 250 1.29 16.52 -4.23
CA VAL A 250 0.63 15.39 -4.88
C VAL A 250 1.13 14.10 -4.25
N ALA A 251 0.23 13.37 -3.61
CA ALA A 251 0.54 12.06 -3.02
C ALA A 251 0.39 10.93 -4.04
N VAL A 252 1.36 10.03 -4.10
CA VAL A 252 1.27 8.79 -4.87
C VAL A 252 0.88 7.65 -3.94
N GLY A 253 -0.36 7.19 -4.09
CA GLY A 253 -0.97 6.12 -3.31
C GLY A 253 -1.63 6.57 -2.01
N THR A 254 -2.57 5.75 -1.58
CA THR A 254 -3.30 5.92 -0.33
C THR A 254 -2.39 5.80 0.90
N THR A 255 -1.28 5.06 0.79
CA THR A 255 -0.27 4.92 1.84
C THR A 255 0.47 6.23 2.10
N THR A 256 0.90 6.92 1.04
CA THR A 256 1.50 8.26 1.14
C THR A 256 0.52 9.25 1.72
N THR A 257 -0.73 9.26 1.23
CA THR A 257 -1.81 10.10 1.77
C THR A 257 -1.98 9.88 3.27
N ARG A 258 -2.10 8.63 3.72
CA ARG A 258 -2.26 8.30 5.14
C ARG A 258 -1.07 8.75 5.98
N THR A 259 0.14 8.66 5.45
CA THR A 259 1.34 9.17 6.14
C THR A 259 1.27 10.68 6.32
N LEU A 260 1.04 11.43 5.24
CA LEU A 260 1.01 12.90 5.26
C LEU A 260 -0.11 13.42 6.15
N GLU A 261 -1.31 12.85 6.03
CA GLU A 261 -2.47 13.24 6.83
C GLU A 261 -2.31 12.89 8.32
N THR A 262 -1.67 11.75 8.64
CA THR A 262 -1.35 11.40 10.04
C THR A 262 -0.44 12.45 10.67
N ILE A 263 0.62 12.86 9.95
CA ILE A 263 1.57 13.85 10.43
C ILE A 263 0.89 15.20 10.62
N MET A 264 0.11 15.65 9.63
CA MET A 264 -0.61 16.91 9.69
C MET A 264 -1.67 16.94 10.80
N ASN A 265 -2.38 15.83 11.04
CA ASN A 265 -3.33 15.76 12.15
C ASN A 265 -2.65 15.80 13.52
N LYS A 266 -1.47 15.16 13.63
CA LYS A 266 -0.76 15.05 14.91
C LYS A 266 -0.01 16.34 15.28
N TYR A 267 0.57 17.02 14.29
CA TYR A 267 1.49 18.14 14.55
C TYR A 267 1.05 19.46 13.94
N ASN A 268 0.02 19.46 13.09
CA ASN A 268 -0.44 20.62 12.29
C ASN A 268 0.65 21.24 11.41
N THR A 269 1.72 20.50 11.15
CA THR A 269 2.84 20.83 10.28
C THR A 269 3.55 19.54 9.90
N PHE A 270 4.28 19.52 8.80
CA PHE A 270 5.17 18.40 8.51
C PHE A 270 6.37 18.44 9.46
N LYS A 271 6.76 17.28 9.96
CA LYS A 271 7.82 17.15 10.96
C LYS A 271 8.57 15.84 10.76
N GLU A 272 9.90 15.88 10.99
CA GLU A 272 10.67 14.66 11.16
C GLU A 272 10.07 13.81 12.27
N CYS A 273 9.64 12.62 11.92
CA CYS A 273 9.00 11.70 12.86
C CYS A 273 8.94 10.28 12.31
N SER A 274 8.76 9.35 13.22
CA SER A 274 8.34 7.99 12.93
C SER A 274 7.28 7.57 13.94
N GLY A 275 6.49 6.57 13.59
CA GLY A 275 5.46 6.08 14.48
C GLY A 275 4.52 5.09 13.80
N TRP A 276 3.40 4.87 14.44
CA TRP A 276 2.34 4.00 13.95
C TRP A 276 1.11 4.81 13.63
N THR A 277 0.43 4.48 12.52
CA THR A 277 -0.82 5.10 12.10
C THR A 277 -1.91 4.06 11.89
N ASP A 278 -3.06 4.33 12.44
CA ASP A 278 -4.32 3.65 12.21
C ASP A 278 -5.38 4.61 11.64
N ILE A 279 -4.92 5.69 11.01
CA ILE A 279 -5.80 6.70 10.43
C ILE A 279 -6.79 6.07 9.46
N PHE A 280 -8.06 6.32 9.69
CA PHE A 280 -9.15 5.93 8.82
C PHE A 280 -9.79 7.16 8.18
N ILE A 281 -9.61 7.31 6.88
CA ILE A 281 -10.11 8.45 6.10
C ILE A 281 -11.36 8.00 5.34
N TYR A 282 -12.47 8.71 5.56
CA TYR A 282 -13.75 8.51 4.90
C TYR A 282 -14.48 9.85 4.75
N PRO A 283 -15.57 9.96 3.95
CA PRO A 283 -16.24 11.24 3.71
C PRO A 283 -16.61 12.00 4.99
N GLY A 284 -16.28 13.29 4.98
CA GLY A 284 -16.30 14.18 6.15
C GLY A 284 -14.91 14.48 6.72
N TYR A 285 -13.85 13.79 6.22
CA TYR A 285 -12.47 14.10 6.56
C TYR A 285 -11.97 15.33 5.81
N GLU A 286 -11.29 16.25 6.52
CA GLU A 286 -10.68 17.44 5.94
C GLU A 286 -9.19 17.21 5.68
N PHE A 287 -8.81 17.15 4.42
CA PHE A 287 -7.41 16.98 4.02
C PHE A 287 -6.58 18.22 4.27
N LYS A 288 -5.42 18.03 4.90
CA LYS A 288 -4.48 19.09 5.25
C LYS A 288 -3.11 18.92 4.62
N GLY A 289 -2.77 17.71 4.22
CA GLY A 289 -1.43 17.33 3.79
C GLY A 289 -1.26 17.23 2.29
N ILE A 290 -2.35 17.09 1.51
CA ILE A 290 -2.27 16.86 0.07
C ILE A 290 -3.24 17.72 -0.73
N ASP A 291 -2.87 18.06 -1.96
CA ASP A 291 -3.69 18.82 -2.93
C ASP A 291 -4.13 17.93 -4.10
N GLY A 292 -3.34 16.90 -4.45
CA GLY A 292 -3.60 15.92 -5.49
C GLY A 292 -3.29 14.50 -5.03
N LEU A 293 -3.93 13.51 -5.67
CA LEU A 293 -3.77 12.10 -5.36
C LEU A 293 -3.70 11.26 -6.63
N ILE A 294 -2.58 10.54 -6.81
CA ILE A 294 -2.44 9.50 -7.82
C ILE A 294 -2.69 8.16 -7.15
N THR A 295 -3.61 7.35 -7.66
CA THR A 295 -3.98 6.08 -7.03
C THR A 295 -4.45 5.06 -8.06
N ASN A 296 -4.53 3.76 -7.69
CA ASN A 296 -5.22 2.74 -8.46
C ASN A 296 -6.74 2.81 -8.24
N PHE A 297 -7.49 2.05 -9.05
CA PHE A 297 -8.89 1.77 -8.75
C PHE A 297 -9.01 0.70 -7.65
N HIS A 298 -9.93 0.90 -6.71
CA HIS A 298 -10.06 0.12 -5.48
C HIS A 298 -11.33 -0.74 -5.46
N LEU A 299 -11.35 -1.80 -4.62
CA LEU A 299 -12.50 -2.71 -4.43
C LEU A 299 -13.74 -1.98 -3.93
N PRO A 300 -14.93 -2.44 -4.35
CA PRO A 300 -16.20 -2.07 -3.70
C PRO A 300 -16.12 -2.28 -2.19
N LYS A 301 -16.76 -1.40 -1.43
CA LYS A 301 -16.87 -1.46 0.04
C LYS A 301 -15.54 -1.45 0.80
N SER A 302 -14.42 -1.10 0.14
CA SER A 302 -13.11 -1.05 0.79
C SER A 302 -12.85 0.29 1.49
N THR A 303 -11.95 0.28 2.48
CA THR A 303 -11.47 1.51 3.13
C THR A 303 -10.81 2.46 2.14
N LEU A 304 -10.28 1.94 1.03
CA LEU A 304 -9.59 2.72 0.02
C LEU A 304 -10.55 3.49 -0.88
N VAL A 305 -11.70 2.89 -1.28
CA VAL A 305 -12.73 3.65 -2.01
C VAL A 305 -13.36 4.72 -1.12
N MET A 306 -13.42 4.48 0.20
CA MET A 306 -13.88 5.50 1.16
C MET A 306 -12.90 6.67 1.24
N LEU A 307 -11.58 6.42 1.24
CA LEU A 307 -10.54 7.46 1.24
C LEU A 307 -10.63 8.36 0.00
N VAL A 308 -10.70 7.77 -1.21
CA VAL A 308 -10.82 8.56 -2.44
C VAL A 308 -12.15 9.31 -2.50
N SER A 309 -13.23 8.73 -1.97
CA SER A 309 -14.54 9.39 -1.82
C SER A 309 -14.50 10.55 -0.81
N ALA A 310 -13.63 10.51 0.18
CA ALA A 310 -13.40 11.64 1.06
C ALA A 310 -12.65 12.77 0.34
N PHE A 311 -11.77 12.44 -0.62
CA PHE A 311 -10.94 13.43 -1.30
C PHE A 311 -11.67 14.19 -2.42
N ALA A 312 -12.62 13.53 -3.14
CA ALA A 312 -13.30 14.13 -4.29
C ALA A 312 -14.85 14.14 -4.19
N SER A 313 -15.43 13.71 -3.12
CA SER A 313 -16.81 13.33 -2.88
C SER A 313 -17.19 11.92 -3.36
N LYS A 314 -18.14 11.30 -2.63
CA LYS A 314 -18.63 9.96 -2.96
C LYS A 314 -19.26 9.89 -4.36
N GLU A 315 -20.05 10.89 -4.69
CA GLU A 315 -20.77 10.95 -5.96
C GLU A 315 -19.82 11.01 -7.16
N ILE A 316 -18.86 11.92 -7.11
CA ILE A 316 -17.84 12.08 -8.16
C ILE A 316 -17.04 10.79 -8.34
N ILE A 317 -16.62 10.17 -7.24
CA ILE A 317 -15.82 8.92 -7.28
C ILE A 317 -16.64 7.76 -7.83
N LEU A 318 -17.88 7.55 -7.40
CA LEU A 318 -18.70 6.46 -7.92
C LEU A 318 -19.04 6.65 -9.41
N ASN A 319 -19.22 7.88 -9.88
CA ASN A 319 -19.37 8.18 -11.30
C ASN A 319 -18.07 7.87 -12.08
N ALA A 320 -16.90 8.23 -11.55
CA ALA A 320 -15.62 7.91 -12.16
C ALA A 320 -15.38 6.40 -12.23
N TYR A 321 -15.76 5.65 -11.19
CA TYR A 321 -15.65 4.19 -11.16
C TYR A 321 -16.61 3.52 -12.14
N LYS A 322 -17.84 4.07 -12.28
CA LYS A 322 -18.78 3.61 -13.31
C LYS A 322 -18.22 3.80 -14.71
N HIS A 323 -17.69 4.99 -15.01
CA HIS A 323 -16.99 5.28 -16.28
C HIS A 323 -15.84 4.29 -16.51
N ALA A 324 -14.99 4.07 -15.52
CA ALA A 324 -13.87 3.15 -15.62
C ALA A 324 -14.30 1.69 -15.90
N VAL A 325 -15.42 1.23 -15.32
CA VAL A 325 -15.98 -0.10 -15.60
C VAL A 325 -16.53 -0.18 -17.03
N GLU A 326 -17.30 0.83 -17.47
CA GLU A 326 -17.90 0.90 -18.82
C GLU A 326 -16.80 0.93 -19.89
N ASP A 327 -15.72 1.66 -19.65
CA ASP A 327 -14.57 1.80 -20.56
C ASP A 327 -13.51 0.70 -20.37
N LYS A 328 -13.80 -0.31 -19.53
CA LYS A 328 -12.94 -1.49 -19.31
C LYS A 328 -11.53 -1.13 -18.83
N TYR A 329 -11.43 -0.22 -17.88
CA TYR A 329 -10.20 -0.02 -17.11
C TYR A 329 -9.86 -1.29 -16.34
N ARG A 330 -8.58 -1.48 -16.08
CA ARG A 330 -8.08 -2.55 -15.23
C ARG A 330 -8.05 -2.10 -13.78
N PHE A 331 -8.47 -2.96 -12.87
CA PHE A 331 -8.63 -2.64 -11.46
C PHE A 331 -7.54 -3.29 -10.61
N PHE A 332 -7.29 -2.71 -9.43
CA PHE A 332 -6.37 -3.17 -8.38
C PHE A 332 -4.88 -2.97 -8.67
N SER A 333 -4.03 -3.76 -7.96
CA SER A 333 -2.58 -3.60 -7.84
C SER A 333 -1.84 -3.51 -9.19
N PHE A 334 -2.27 -4.28 -10.17
CA PHE A 334 -1.70 -4.29 -11.54
C PHE A 334 -2.62 -3.62 -12.56
N GLY A 335 -3.65 -2.94 -12.06
CA GLY A 335 -4.60 -2.22 -12.88
C GLY A 335 -4.09 -0.88 -13.36
N ASP A 336 -5.03 -0.05 -13.77
CA ASP A 336 -4.81 1.30 -14.26
C ASP A 336 -4.81 2.32 -13.11
N ALA A 337 -4.49 3.56 -13.41
CA ALA A 337 -4.36 4.63 -12.43
C ALA A 337 -5.45 5.69 -12.59
N MET A 338 -5.67 6.43 -11.51
CA MET A 338 -6.48 7.65 -11.47
C MET A 338 -5.65 8.78 -10.86
N PHE A 339 -5.70 9.98 -11.45
CA PHE A 339 -5.15 11.20 -10.87
C PHE A 339 -6.29 12.14 -10.50
N ILE A 340 -6.48 12.35 -9.21
CA ILE A 340 -7.51 13.23 -8.65
C ILE A 340 -6.84 14.55 -8.28
N HIS A 341 -7.29 15.65 -8.88
CA HIS A 341 -6.72 16.98 -8.66
C HIS A 341 -7.80 18.07 -8.66
N LYS A 342 -7.39 19.34 -8.47
CA LYS A 342 -8.27 20.53 -8.58
C LYS A 342 -8.42 20.93 -10.03
#